data_e3d02953e95c069284a3ff579a9305d4
#
_entry.id   e3d02953e95c069284a3ff579a9305d4
#
_cell.length_a   1.000
_cell.length_b   1.000
_cell.length_c   1.000
_cell.angle_alpha   90.00
_cell.angle_beta   90.00
_cell.angle_gamma   90.00
#
_symmetry.space_group_name_H-M   'P 1'
#
loop_
_entity.id
_entity.type
_entity.pdbx_description
1 polymer ?
#
loop_
_entity_poly.entity_id
_entity_poly.type
_entity_poly.pdbx_seq_one_letter_code
_entity_poly.pdbx_strand_id
1 'polypeptide(L)'
;MSELLKYILTQEEAFRRNRLPSLYSDFTPQKKTNPDGYAVNVAAWEQALNRAAKRGYTSSRGVRARSGSMISDKSGIVPARRKKTDHLILRTDESLLRELESPEWGRPVALGTVFDEAVRKSSMIPLPVYKTTAGLLQKKSQWRLIDPGVLSPWNVMSWGARQLKGFVVGSESGSAPKLQVQELVLVENLQEAADRAVKKATGSNSTKLDLIYSRESFVEEFAGILNDATELSDADFDVLLLYLSRDSGAIAYDGKTIKFKSAGESGEITQQDTTIASIKTLVSTMSKQVTSLEAKIAELNASAKTALANKNRISALSAVRSKKLAEHNLQQRFNTLMQLEEVYSKIEQAAGQVEIVQVMQASTGVLRGLHTQIGGAERVEDIVEELREEMTKVDEVGSIMNEAGPVIDEGEIDDELAAMEKSDREAREKEEAAVTESRLAELGSAKQTSDEASRKARAAKDVESELADNIIDRLSNMSVEDRPMQAN
;
A
#
# COMPACT_ATOMS: atom_id res chain seq x y z
N MET A 1 14.23 17.85 -11.91
CA MET A 1 13.24 17.22 -12.80
C MET A 1 12.25 16.48 -11.92
N SER A 2 10.96 16.75 -12.06
CA SER A 2 9.89 16.11 -11.30
C SER A 2 9.76 14.63 -11.64
N GLU A 3 9.13 13.84 -10.77
CA GLU A 3 8.82 12.41 -11.05
C GLU A 3 7.86 12.28 -12.23
N LEU A 4 6.86 13.18 -12.32
CA LEU A 4 5.91 13.26 -13.43
C LEU A 4 6.63 13.46 -14.77
N LEU A 5 7.48 14.47 -14.88
CA LEU A 5 8.22 14.75 -16.12
C LEU A 5 9.16 13.60 -16.48
N LYS A 6 9.87 13.04 -15.48
CA LYS A 6 10.75 11.89 -15.71
C LYS A 6 9.97 10.70 -16.27
N TYR A 7 8.78 10.40 -15.71
CA TYR A 7 7.91 9.35 -16.22
C TYR A 7 7.53 9.61 -17.69
N ILE A 8 7.00 10.81 -18.00
CA ILE A 8 6.56 11.15 -19.36
C ILE A 8 7.71 11.00 -20.36
N LEU A 9 8.89 11.54 -20.07
CA LEU A 9 10.04 11.49 -20.98
C LEU A 9 10.61 10.07 -21.16
N THR A 10 10.43 9.17 -20.20
CA THR A 10 10.98 7.81 -20.26
C THR A 10 9.98 6.78 -20.80
N GLN A 11 8.69 6.95 -20.55
CA GLN A 11 7.67 5.95 -20.85
C GLN A 11 6.81 6.29 -22.07
N GLU A 12 6.69 7.57 -22.40
CA GLU A 12 5.80 7.99 -23.49
C GLU A 12 6.58 8.16 -24.81
N GLU A 13 6.31 7.27 -25.77
CA GLU A 13 6.97 7.29 -27.07
C GLU A 13 6.78 8.61 -27.84
N ALA A 14 5.65 9.29 -27.62
CA ALA A 14 5.37 10.57 -28.24
C ALA A 14 6.32 11.68 -27.77
N PHE A 15 7.01 11.54 -26.63
CA PHE A 15 7.92 12.51 -26.03
C PHE A 15 9.39 12.25 -26.34
N ARG A 16 9.67 11.65 -27.51
CA ARG A 16 11.04 11.52 -28.00
C ARG A 16 11.69 12.89 -28.21
N ARG A 17 12.99 12.96 -28.00
CA ARG A 17 13.78 14.22 -28.02
C ARG A 17 13.52 15.10 -29.25
N ASN A 18 13.32 14.51 -30.42
CA ASN A 18 13.05 15.22 -31.68
C ASN A 18 11.66 15.88 -31.74
N ARG A 19 10.70 15.44 -30.90
CA ARG A 19 9.34 15.98 -30.84
C ARG A 19 9.12 17.00 -29.73
N LEU A 20 10.01 17.04 -28.73
CA LEU A 20 9.88 17.93 -27.56
C LEU A 20 9.74 19.42 -27.98
N PRO A 21 10.51 19.95 -28.95
CA PRO A 21 10.32 21.34 -29.36
C PRO A 21 8.89 21.63 -29.82
N SER A 22 8.28 20.71 -30.57
CA SER A 22 6.89 20.87 -31.07
C SER A 22 5.86 20.73 -29.94
N LEU A 23 6.08 19.83 -28.96
CA LEU A 23 5.17 19.60 -27.88
C LEU A 23 5.18 20.71 -26.82
N TYR A 24 6.34 21.36 -26.60
CA TYR A 24 6.49 22.46 -25.64
C TYR A 24 6.20 23.84 -26.23
N SER A 25 6.23 24.00 -27.58
CA SER A 25 5.90 25.24 -28.24
C SER A 25 4.39 25.57 -28.20
N ASP A 26 4.04 26.79 -28.57
CA ASP A 26 2.64 27.12 -28.84
C ASP A 26 2.22 26.54 -30.20
N PHE A 27 1.58 25.37 -30.16
CA PHE A 27 1.03 24.75 -31.38
C PHE A 27 -0.45 25.12 -31.62
N THR A 28 -1.02 26.05 -30.86
CA THR A 28 -2.42 26.51 -31.06
C THR A 28 -2.69 27.02 -32.49
N PRO A 29 -1.80 27.80 -33.15
CA PRO A 29 -2.00 28.22 -34.52
C PRO A 29 -2.06 27.07 -35.53
N GLN A 30 -1.43 25.94 -35.22
CA GLN A 30 -1.44 24.75 -36.09
C GLN A 30 -2.84 24.17 -36.28
N LYS A 31 -3.80 24.49 -35.40
CA LYS A 31 -5.20 24.09 -35.60
C LYS A 31 -5.77 24.50 -36.98
N LYS A 32 -5.28 25.63 -37.54
CA LYS A 32 -5.70 26.13 -38.86
C LYS A 32 -4.71 25.75 -39.95
N THR A 33 -3.40 25.73 -39.68
CA THR A 33 -2.34 25.57 -40.67
C THR A 33 -1.90 24.12 -40.88
N ASN A 34 -1.95 23.32 -39.83
CA ASN A 34 -1.58 21.88 -39.83
C ASN A 34 -2.46 21.12 -38.81
N PRO A 35 -3.74 20.85 -39.12
CA PRO A 35 -4.68 20.25 -38.20
C PRO A 35 -4.28 18.84 -37.74
N ASP A 36 -3.58 18.08 -38.59
CA ASP A 36 -3.11 16.73 -38.24
C ASP A 36 -1.99 16.80 -37.19
N GLY A 37 -1.00 17.68 -37.41
CA GLY A 37 0.08 17.92 -36.44
C GLY A 37 -0.46 18.41 -35.08
N TYR A 38 -1.44 19.32 -35.13
CA TYR A 38 -2.15 19.78 -33.93
C TYR A 38 -2.83 18.66 -33.20
N ALA A 39 -3.62 17.83 -33.89
CA ALA A 39 -4.34 16.71 -33.30
C ALA A 39 -3.39 15.68 -32.63
N VAL A 40 -2.26 15.40 -33.29
CA VAL A 40 -1.22 14.49 -32.76
C VAL A 40 -0.55 15.06 -31.50
N ASN A 41 -0.28 16.37 -31.45
CA ASN A 41 0.30 17.00 -30.25
C ASN A 41 -0.70 17.04 -29.08
N VAL A 42 -1.98 17.35 -29.33
CA VAL A 42 -3.05 17.31 -28.33
C VAL A 42 -3.19 15.89 -27.78
N ALA A 43 -3.29 14.88 -28.65
CA ALA A 43 -3.42 13.49 -28.24
C ALA A 43 -2.21 12.99 -27.44
N ALA A 44 -0.99 13.41 -27.80
CA ALA A 44 0.21 13.05 -27.08
C ALA A 44 0.19 13.54 -25.62
N TRP A 45 -0.16 14.80 -25.39
CA TRP A 45 -0.29 15.34 -24.05
C TRP A 45 -1.45 14.71 -23.25
N GLU A 46 -2.61 14.55 -23.88
CA GLU A 46 -3.78 13.93 -23.28
C GLU A 46 -3.47 12.50 -22.78
N GLN A 47 -2.87 11.67 -23.64
CA GLN A 47 -2.51 10.30 -23.29
C GLN A 47 -1.42 10.24 -22.21
N ALA A 48 -0.39 11.09 -22.32
CA ALA A 48 0.70 11.12 -21.35
C ALA A 48 0.18 11.47 -19.94
N LEU A 49 -0.71 12.46 -19.83
CA LEU A 49 -1.30 12.87 -18.56
C LEU A 49 -2.26 11.81 -17.99
N ASN A 50 -3.10 11.18 -18.83
CA ASN A 50 -3.96 10.08 -18.39
C ASN A 50 -3.16 8.91 -17.84
N ARG A 51 -2.10 8.49 -18.55
CA ARG A 51 -1.25 7.38 -18.11
C ARG A 51 -0.43 7.72 -16.88
N ALA A 52 0.08 8.96 -16.79
CA ALA A 52 0.80 9.43 -15.63
C ALA A 52 -0.10 9.45 -14.37
N ALA A 53 -1.34 9.96 -14.50
CA ALA A 53 -2.33 9.91 -13.43
C ALA A 53 -2.65 8.47 -13.03
N LYS A 54 -2.89 7.59 -14.00
CA LYS A 54 -3.12 6.16 -13.75
C LYS A 54 -1.99 5.47 -12.99
N ARG A 55 -0.76 5.93 -13.17
CA ARG A 55 0.42 5.44 -12.43
C ARG A 55 0.67 6.15 -11.11
N GLY A 56 -0.14 7.15 -10.75
CA GLY A 56 -0.02 7.88 -9.49
C GLY A 56 1.09 8.92 -9.45
N TYR A 57 1.55 9.41 -10.61
CA TYR A 57 2.57 10.46 -10.70
C TYR A 57 2.00 11.88 -10.61
N THR A 58 0.69 12.05 -10.55
CA THR A 58 0.04 13.35 -10.38
C THR A 58 -0.08 13.70 -8.90
N SER A 59 0.06 14.98 -8.57
CA SER A 59 -0.03 15.46 -7.18
C SER A 59 -1.45 15.38 -6.66
N SER A 60 -1.65 14.77 -5.49
CA SER A 60 -2.95 14.73 -4.82
C SER A 60 -3.29 16.05 -4.09
N ARG A 61 -4.60 16.33 -3.98
CA ARG A 61 -5.13 17.45 -3.21
C ARG A 61 -4.72 17.33 -1.74
N GLY A 62 -3.80 18.15 -1.27
CA GLY A 62 -3.45 18.22 0.16
C GLY A 62 -2.06 17.81 0.57
N VAL A 63 -1.25 17.24 -0.31
CA VAL A 63 0.19 17.12 -0.07
C VAL A 63 0.88 18.44 -0.42
N ARG A 64 0.60 19.50 0.34
CA ARG A 64 1.64 20.52 0.55
C ARG A 64 2.80 19.75 1.12
N ALA A 65 3.86 19.67 0.36
CA ALA A 65 5.12 19.14 0.81
C ALA A 65 5.47 19.84 2.15
N ARG A 66 5.12 19.25 3.28
CA ARG A 66 5.88 19.40 4.50
C ARG A 66 7.16 18.62 4.26
N SER A 67 8.01 19.22 3.46
CA SER A 67 9.42 18.94 3.46
C SER A 67 9.89 19.07 4.91
N GLY A 68 10.39 17.99 5.47
CA GLY A 68 11.15 18.03 6.69
C GLY A 68 10.36 17.60 7.93
N SER A 69 10.20 16.34 8.12
CA SER A 69 10.52 15.62 9.35
C SER A 69 10.62 14.15 8.99
N MET A 70 11.82 13.67 8.75
CA MET A 70 12.13 12.27 8.95
C MET A 70 11.97 12.02 10.45
N ILE A 71 10.77 11.65 10.88
CA ILE A 71 10.61 10.90 12.12
C ILE A 71 11.08 9.50 11.74
N SER A 72 12.32 9.24 12.08
CA SER A 72 12.88 7.89 12.11
C SER A 72 12.14 7.14 13.21
N ASP A 73 11.00 6.57 12.85
CA ASP A 73 10.29 5.62 13.70
C ASP A 73 11.06 4.32 13.66
N LYS A 74 11.85 4.08 14.71
CA LYS A 74 12.64 2.84 14.91
C LYS A 74 11.79 1.67 15.40
N SER A 75 10.46 1.76 15.37
CA SER A 75 9.58 0.65 15.69
C SER A 75 9.20 -0.10 14.41
N GLY A 76 9.66 -1.36 14.36
CA GLY A 76 9.60 -2.21 13.20
C GLY A 76 8.18 -2.61 12.77
N ILE A 77 8.07 -2.80 11.47
CA ILE A 77 7.06 -3.62 10.77
C ILE A 77 5.60 -3.17 10.93
N VAL A 78 5.33 -1.90 10.67
CA VAL A 78 4.04 -1.53 10.09
C VAL A 78 4.26 -1.51 8.58
N PRO A 79 3.48 -2.27 7.76
CA PRO A 79 3.60 -2.19 6.32
C PRO A 79 3.41 -0.73 5.92
N ALA A 80 4.40 -0.18 5.23
CA ALA A 80 4.39 1.21 4.81
C ALA A 80 3.08 1.50 4.09
N ARG A 81 2.22 2.33 4.67
CA ARG A 81 0.93 2.69 4.09
C ARG A 81 1.18 3.26 2.69
N ARG A 82 0.57 2.65 1.68
CA ARG A 82 0.73 3.06 0.28
C ARG A 82 0.34 4.54 0.15
N LYS A 83 1.03 5.26 -0.70
CA LYS A 83 0.76 6.68 -0.93
C LYS A 83 -0.60 6.83 -1.65
N LYS A 84 -1.51 7.62 -1.08
CA LYS A 84 -2.76 8.01 -1.75
C LYS A 84 -2.46 9.08 -2.79
N THR A 85 -2.90 8.86 -4.03
CA THR A 85 -2.73 9.79 -5.17
C THR A 85 -4.02 9.88 -5.96
N ASP A 86 -4.21 11.00 -6.69
CA ASP A 86 -5.36 11.18 -7.57
C ASP A 86 -5.08 10.47 -8.91
N HIS A 87 -5.85 9.43 -9.21
CA HIS A 87 -5.75 8.65 -10.44
C HIS A 87 -6.87 8.96 -11.44
N LEU A 88 -8.02 9.39 -10.92
CA LEU A 88 -9.22 9.67 -11.70
C LEU A 88 -9.46 11.16 -11.89
N ILE A 89 -8.80 11.98 -11.09
CA ILE A 89 -8.93 13.44 -11.10
C ILE A 89 -7.58 14.06 -11.41
N LEU A 90 -7.54 14.93 -12.41
CA LEU A 90 -6.37 15.74 -12.74
C LEU A 90 -6.64 17.19 -12.36
N ARG A 91 -5.80 17.76 -11.52
CA ARG A 91 -5.85 19.17 -11.18
C ARG A 91 -4.95 19.98 -12.13
N THR A 92 -5.56 20.95 -12.81
CA THR A 92 -4.86 21.84 -13.73
C THR A 92 -4.56 23.15 -13.02
N ASP A 93 -3.37 23.26 -12.45
CA ASP A 93 -2.90 24.47 -11.76
C ASP A 93 -1.43 24.77 -12.07
N GLU A 94 -0.92 25.80 -11.44
CA GLU A 94 0.49 26.20 -11.57
C GLU A 94 1.47 25.12 -11.09
N SER A 95 1.03 24.23 -10.18
CA SER A 95 1.87 23.11 -9.70
C SER A 95 2.11 22.10 -10.82
N LEU A 96 1.07 21.78 -11.60
CA LEU A 96 1.19 20.91 -12.77
C LEU A 96 2.17 21.47 -13.81
N LEU A 97 2.11 22.79 -14.09
CA LEU A 97 3.06 23.43 -15.01
C LEU A 97 4.50 23.35 -14.52
N ARG A 98 4.74 23.50 -13.22
CA ARG A 98 6.08 23.34 -12.61
C ARG A 98 6.55 21.89 -12.67
N GLU A 99 5.65 20.93 -12.45
CA GLU A 99 5.98 19.53 -12.56
C GLU A 99 6.32 19.10 -13.99
N LEU A 100 5.76 19.77 -15.00
CA LEU A 100 6.01 19.54 -16.42
C LEU A 100 7.14 20.41 -17.00
N GLU A 101 7.74 21.28 -16.19
CA GLU A 101 8.80 22.19 -16.65
C GLU A 101 10.07 21.42 -16.99
N SER A 102 10.48 21.51 -18.26
CA SER A 102 11.72 20.92 -18.75
C SER A 102 12.88 21.91 -18.62
N PRO A 103 14.08 21.48 -18.21
CA PRO A 103 15.26 22.35 -18.17
C PRO A 103 15.66 22.88 -19.54
N GLU A 104 15.42 22.13 -20.63
CA GLU A 104 15.78 22.50 -22.00
C GLU A 104 14.67 23.31 -22.71
N TRP A 105 13.40 22.97 -22.44
CA TRP A 105 12.26 23.49 -23.23
C TRP A 105 11.31 24.38 -22.42
N GLY A 106 11.57 24.58 -21.14
CA GLY A 106 10.73 25.37 -20.25
C GLY A 106 9.37 24.71 -19.98
N ARG A 107 8.33 25.53 -19.85
CA ARG A 107 6.95 25.08 -19.56
C ARG A 107 6.18 24.86 -20.85
N PRO A 108 5.29 23.85 -20.92
CA PRO A 108 4.45 23.62 -22.09
C PRO A 108 3.44 24.77 -22.26
N VAL A 109 3.51 25.49 -23.36
CA VAL A 109 2.74 26.71 -23.60
C VAL A 109 1.28 26.41 -23.97
N ALA A 110 1.05 25.38 -24.78
CA ALA A 110 -0.28 25.08 -25.35
C ALA A 110 -1.10 24.10 -24.48
N LEU A 111 -0.74 23.86 -23.21
CA LEU A 111 -1.41 22.86 -22.36
C LEU A 111 -2.87 23.25 -22.08
N GLY A 112 -3.20 24.54 -21.96
CA GLY A 112 -4.57 25.03 -21.87
C GLY A 112 -5.44 24.58 -23.05
N THR A 113 -4.89 24.65 -24.27
CA THR A 113 -5.57 24.18 -25.48
C THR A 113 -5.81 22.67 -25.46
N VAL A 114 -4.87 21.88 -24.89
CA VAL A 114 -5.04 20.44 -24.74
C VAL A 114 -6.25 20.13 -23.85
N PHE A 115 -6.37 20.78 -22.70
CA PHE A 115 -7.52 20.58 -21.79
C PHE A 115 -8.83 21.06 -22.41
N ASP A 116 -8.84 22.18 -23.14
CA ASP A 116 -10.03 22.64 -23.84
C ASP A 116 -10.52 21.63 -24.88
N GLU A 117 -9.61 21.04 -25.65
CA GLU A 117 -9.95 19.98 -26.62
C GLU A 117 -10.40 18.68 -25.92
N ALA A 118 -9.75 18.29 -24.82
CA ALA A 118 -10.13 17.11 -24.04
C ALA A 118 -11.55 17.27 -23.45
N VAL A 119 -11.86 18.44 -22.91
CA VAL A 119 -13.23 18.76 -22.43
C VAL A 119 -14.22 18.78 -23.59
N ARG A 120 -13.87 19.33 -24.74
CA ARG A 120 -14.74 19.34 -25.93
C ARG A 120 -15.03 17.94 -26.45
N LYS A 121 -14.05 17.03 -26.41
CA LYS A 121 -14.20 15.62 -26.79
C LYS A 121 -14.86 14.78 -25.71
N SER A 122 -15.11 15.35 -24.52
CA SER A 122 -15.61 14.64 -23.32
C SER A 122 -14.70 13.50 -22.86
N SER A 123 -13.40 13.54 -23.19
CA SER A 123 -12.39 12.64 -22.63
C SER A 123 -11.95 13.07 -21.24
N MET A 124 -12.08 14.39 -20.95
CA MET A 124 -11.96 14.95 -19.60
C MET A 124 -13.18 15.81 -19.30
N ILE A 125 -13.72 15.72 -18.09
CA ILE A 125 -14.94 16.45 -17.69
C ILE A 125 -14.63 17.25 -16.42
N PRO A 126 -14.95 18.55 -16.37
CA PRO A 126 -14.82 19.32 -15.12
C PRO A 126 -15.60 18.68 -13.98
N LEU A 127 -14.95 18.46 -12.84
CA LEU A 127 -15.53 17.76 -11.68
C LEU A 127 -16.86 18.36 -11.21
N PRO A 128 -17.05 19.69 -11.13
CA PRO A 128 -18.34 20.26 -10.76
C PRO A 128 -19.45 19.92 -11.76
N VAL A 129 -19.14 19.94 -13.07
CA VAL A 129 -20.11 19.56 -14.12
C VAL A 129 -20.44 18.08 -14.03
N TYR A 130 -19.44 17.22 -13.81
CA TYR A 130 -19.65 15.80 -13.65
C TYR A 130 -20.54 15.46 -12.46
N LYS A 131 -20.36 16.15 -11.32
CA LYS A 131 -21.19 15.93 -10.12
C LYS A 131 -22.64 16.40 -10.29
N THR A 132 -22.88 17.49 -11.03
CA THR A 132 -24.22 18.08 -11.17
C THR A 132 -25.04 17.50 -12.32
N THR A 133 -24.40 16.97 -13.37
CA THR A 133 -25.07 16.53 -14.59
C THR A 133 -25.16 15.01 -14.61
N ALA A 134 -26.39 14.49 -14.58
CA ALA A 134 -26.64 13.05 -14.73
C ALA A 134 -26.52 12.62 -16.21
N GLY A 135 -26.06 11.41 -16.43
CA GLY A 135 -26.11 10.75 -17.74
C GLY A 135 -25.04 11.15 -18.76
N LEU A 136 -24.02 11.91 -18.37
CA LEU A 136 -22.93 12.32 -19.29
C LEU A 136 -22.17 11.13 -19.86
N LEU A 137 -22.03 10.07 -19.10
CA LEU A 137 -21.24 8.88 -19.44
C LEU A 137 -22.09 7.60 -19.56
N GLN A 138 -23.42 7.73 -19.59
CA GLN A 138 -24.28 6.56 -19.75
C GLN A 138 -23.93 5.84 -21.06
N LYS A 139 -23.48 4.59 -20.97
CA LYS A 139 -23.43 3.67 -22.11
C LYS A 139 -24.84 3.54 -22.65
N LYS A 140 -25.10 4.01 -23.89
CA LYS A 140 -26.36 3.72 -24.58
C LYS A 140 -26.54 2.21 -24.59
N SER A 141 -27.40 1.71 -23.70
CA SER A 141 -27.88 0.33 -23.80
C SER A 141 -28.57 0.19 -25.16
N GLN A 142 -28.08 -0.69 -26.00
CA GLN A 142 -28.47 -0.88 -27.40
C GLN A 142 -29.90 -1.42 -27.60
N TRP A 143 -30.75 -1.44 -26.56
CA TRP A 143 -32.08 -2.03 -26.59
C TRP A 143 -33.13 -1.14 -25.92
N ARG A 144 -33.35 0.05 -26.45
CA ARG A 144 -34.68 0.72 -26.42
C ARG A 144 -34.80 1.65 -27.60
N LEU A 145 -35.77 1.35 -28.46
CA LEU A 145 -36.31 2.29 -29.42
C LEU A 145 -36.82 3.51 -28.64
N ILE A 146 -36.03 4.54 -28.60
CA ILE A 146 -36.45 5.87 -28.11
C ILE A 146 -36.43 6.80 -29.32
N ASP A 147 -37.58 7.41 -29.51
CA ASP A 147 -37.93 8.41 -30.51
C ASP A 147 -36.76 9.34 -30.85
N PRO A 148 -36.36 9.46 -32.12
CA PRO A 148 -35.16 10.22 -32.52
C PRO A 148 -35.30 11.75 -32.32
N GLY A 149 -36.46 12.23 -31.86
CA GLY A 149 -36.75 13.66 -31.78
C GLY A 149 -36.32 14.37 -30.49
N VAL A 150 -36.15 13.66 -29.38
CA VAL A 150 -36.02 14.31 -28.06
C VAL A 150 -34.57 14.33 -27.53
N LEU A 151 -33.67 13.50 -28.05
CA LEU A 151 -32.26 13.46 -27.63
C LEU A 151 -31.30 13.56 -28.82
N SER A 152 -31.37 14.69 -29.53
CA SER A 152 -30.29 15.04 -30.43
C SER A 152 -29.01 15.28 -29.65
N PRO A 153 -27.86 14.67 -30.03
CA PRO A 153 -26.55 14.94 -29.42
C PRO A 153 -26.21 16.43 -29.35
N TRP A 154 -26.82 17.23 -30.26
CA TRP A 154 -26.71 18.68 -30.30
C TRP A 154 -27.39 19.37 -29.11
N ASN A 155 -28.50 18.86 -28.59
CA ASN A 155 -29.20 19.51 -27.48
C ASN A 155 -28.50 19.26 -26.13
N VAL A 156 -27.91 18.08 -25.94
CA VAL A 156 -27.07 17.78 -24.76
C VAL A 156 -25.74 18.53 -24.84
N MET A 157 -25.12 18.59 -26.01
CA MET A 157 -23.92 19.41 -26.24
C MET A 157 -24.20 20.91 -26.10
N SER A 158 -25.34 21.41 -26.58
CA SER A 158 -25.67 22.85 -26.49
C SER A 158 -25.98 23.30 -25.07
N TRP A 159 -26.55 22.41 -24.23
CA TRP A 159 -26.81 22.70 -22.83
C TRP A 159 -25.52 22.62 -22.00
N GLY A 160 -24.73 21.58 -22.16
CA GLY A 160 -23.40 21.48 -21.57
C GLY A 160 -22.48 22.62 -22.01
N ALA A 161 -22.48 22.98 -23.30
CA ALA A 161 -21.74 24.11 -23.83
C ALA A 161 -22.23 25.48 -23.32
N ARG A 162 -23.53 25.63 -23.01
CA ARG A 162 -24.04 26.87 -22.40
C ARG A 162 -23.63 27.03 -20.94
N GLN A 163 -23.55 25.93 -20.18
CA GLN A 163 -23.05 25.97 -18.81
C GLN A 163 -21.52 26.05 -18.77
N LEU A 164 -20.85 25.47 -19.78
CA LEU A 164 -19.39 25.59 -20.02
C LEU A 164 -18.98 26.95 -20.60
N LYS A 165 -19.91 27.77 -21.17
CA LYS A 165 -19.58 29.14 -21.61
C LYS A 165 -19.00 30.04 -20.53
N GLY A 166 -19.26 29.75 -19.26
CA GLY A 166 -18.59 30.39 -18.12
C GLY A 166 -17.17 29.84 -17.84
N PHE A 167 -16.84 28.64 -18.34
CA PHE A 167 -15.57 27.95 -18.09
C PHE A 167 -14.65 27.96 -19.31
N VAL A 168 -15.19 28.04 -20.52
CA VAL A 168 -14.43 28.10 -21.77
C VAL A 168 -14.69 29.45 -22.43
N VAL A 169 -14.12 30.51 -21.90
CA VAL A 169 -13.94 31.75 -22.67
C VAL A 169 -12.74 31.52 -23.58
N GLY A 170 -12.99 30.84 -24.70
CA GLY A 170 -12.05 30.79 -25.79
C GLY A 170 -11.80 32.21 -26.28
N SER A 171 -10.66 32.76 -25.93
CA SER A 171 -10.14 33.97 -26.58
C SER A 171 -9.97 33.66 -28.08
N GLU A 172 -10.75 34.30 -28.94
CA GLU A 172 -10.55 34.27 -30.39
C GLU A 172 -9.25 34.96 -30.83
N SER A 173 -8.50 35.55 -29.89
CA SER A 173 -7.19 36.09 -30.12
C SER A 173 -6.17 34.96 -30.15
N GLY A 174 -5.41 34.83 -31.25
CA GLY A 174 -4.49 33.75 -31.62
C GLY A 174 -3.31 33.46 -30.64
N SER A 175 -3.47 33.65 -29.36
CA SER A 175 -2.53 33.25 -28.31
C SER A 175 -3.12 32.05 -27.53
N ALA A 176 -2.24 31.14 -27.06
CA ALA A 176 -2.63 30.00 -26.26
C ALA A 176 -3.47 30.43 -25.06
N PRO A 177 -4.62 29.77 -24.79
CA PRO A 177 -5.45 30.08 -23.62
C PRO A 177 -4.65 29.83 -22.36
N LYS A 178 -4.74 30.77 -21.41
CA LYS A 178 -4.11 30.58 -20.08
C LYS A 178 -4.70 29.35 -19.38
N LEU A 179 -3.85 28.58 -18.76
CA LEU A 179 -4.27 27.43 -17.97
C LEU A 179 -5.22 27.89 -16.86
N GLN A 180 -6.45 27.37 -16.87
CA GLN A 180 -7.41 27.61 -15.81
C GLN A 180 -7.22 26.61 -14.69
N VAL A 181 -7.38 27.04 -13.43
CA VAL A 181 -7.34 26.15 -12.27
C VAL A 181 -8.68 25.43 -12.18
N GLN A 182 -8.68 24.14 -12.49
CA GLN A 182 -9.87 23.29 -12.44
C GLN A 182 -9.47 21.84 -12.09
N GLU A 183 -10.44 21.07 -11.66
CA GLU A 183 -10.30 19.63 -11.44
C GLU A 183 -11.05 18.92 -12.58
N LEU A 184 -10.35 18.06 -13.31
CA LEU A 184 -10.85 17.33 -14.47
C LEU A 184 -10.93 15.85 -14.15
N VAL A 185 -12.10 15.25 -14.37
CA VAL A 185 -12.31 13.79 -14.28
C VAL A 185 -11.77 13.15 -15.56
N LEU A 186 -10.86 12.20 -15.42
CA LEU A 186 -10.24 11.43 -16.50
C LEU A 186 -11.15 10.25 -16.85
N VAL A 187 -11.92 10.39 -17.93
CA VAL A 187 -12.99 9.43 -18.27
C VAL A 187 -12.45 8.04 -18.57
N GLU A 188 -11.33 7.93 -19.27
CA GLU A 188 -10.70 6.65 -19.61
C GLU A 188 -10.29 5.89 -18.33
N ASN A 189 -9.58 6.56 -17.42
CA ASN A 189 -9.15 5.96 -16.16
C ASN A 189 -10.35 5.57 -15.28
N LEU A 190 -11.39 6.41 -15.25
CA LEU A 190 -12.62 6.16 -14.50
C LEU A 190 -13.35 4.92 -15.01
N GLN A 191 -13.51 4.79 -16.34
CA GLN A 191 -14.15 3.62 -16.95
C GLN A 191 -13.33 2.35 -16.68
N GLU A 192 -12.01 2.42 -16.83
CA GLU A 192 -11.16 1.28 -16.54
C GLU A 192 -11.19 0.87 -15.06
N ALA A 193 -11.16 1.83 -14.13
CA ALA A 193 -11.31 1.55 -12.70
C ALA A 193 -12.65 0.89 -12.39
N ALA A 194 -13.72 1.38 -13.00
CA ALA A 194 -15.05 0.83 -12.83
C ALA A 194 -15.17 -0.61 -13.40
N ASP A 195 -14.67 -0.83 -14.62
CA ASP A 195 -14.70 -2.16 -15.25
C ASP A 195 -13.87 -3.17 -14.43
N ARG A 196 -12.70 -2.77 -13.92
CA ARG A 196 -11.88 -3.61 -13.04
C ARG A 196 -12.56 -3.88 -11.70
N ALA A 197 -13.23 -2.86 -11.10
CA ALA A 197 -13.94 -3.02 -9.84
C ALA A 197 -15.13 -3.99 -9.99
N VAL A 198 -15.93 -3.84 -11.05
CA VAL A 198 -17.02 -4.78 -11.35
C VAL A 198 -16.48 -6.19 -11.57
N LYS A 199 -15.44 -6.33 -12.40
CA LYS A 199 -14.83 -7.64 -12.67
C LYS A 199 -14.27 -8.30 -11.41
N LYS A 200 -13.64 -7.53 -10.53
CA LYS A 200 -13.10 -8.06 -9.26
C LYS A 200 -14.21 -8.48 -8.32
N ALA A 201 -15.26 -7.68 -8.19
CA ALA A 201 -16.40 -7.97 -7.30
C ALA A 201 -17.24 -9.15 -7.79
N THR A 202 -17.46 -9.27 -9.13
CA THR A 202 -18.31 -10.31 -9.74
C THR A 202 -17.50 -11.51 -10.25
N GLY A 203 -16.36 -11.82 -9.64
CA GLY A 203 -15.53 -12.97 -10.00
C GLY A 203 -16.30 -14.30 -9.93
N SER A 204 -15.79 -15.35 -10.60
CA SER A 204 -16.48 -16.61 -10.82
C SER A 204 -16.95 -17.36 -9.57
N ASN A 205 -16.45 -17.02 -8.38
CA ASN A 205 -16.77 -17.66 -7.10
C ASN A 205 -17.45 -16.72 -6.12
N SER A 206 -17.90 -15.52 -6.53
CA SER A 206 -18.53 -14.56 -5.61
C SER A 206 -19.93 -15.03 -5.23
N THR A 207 -20.16 -15.11 -3.91
CA THR A 207 -21.49 -15.32 -3.35
C THR A 207 -22.30 -14.01 -3.40
N LYS A 208 -23.62 -14.08 -3.19
CA LYS A 208 -24.45 -12.88 -3.10
C LYS A 208 -24.00 -11.93 -1.99
N LEU A 209 -23.46 -12.47 -0.91
CA LEU A 209 -22.95 -11.70 0.23
C LEU A 209 -21.64 -11.00 -0.13
N ASP A 210 -20.83 -11.56 -1.01
CA ASP A 210 -19.58 -10.95 -1.45
C ASP A 210 -19.79 -9.69 -2.28
N LEU A 211 -20.96 -9.56 -2.89
CA LEU A 211 -21.35 -8.37 -3.67
C LEU A 211 -21.74 -7.16 -2.80
N ILE A 212 -21.79 -7.34 -1.47
CA ILE A 212 -22.18 -6.31 -0.52
C ILE A 212 -20.97 -5.81 0.24
N TYR A 213 -20.78 -4.49 0.23
CA TYR A 213 -19.68 -3.79 0.90
C TYR A 213 -20.20 -2.62 1.72
N SER A 214 -19.54 -2.29 2.82
CA SER A 214 -19.61 -0.94 3.37
C SER A 214 -18.70 -0.01 2.55
N ARG A 215 -18.85 1.30 2.71
CA ARG A 215 -17.96 2.27 2.06
C ARG A 215 -16.50 2.04 2.44
N GLU A 216 -16.24 1.76 3.73
CA GLU A 216 -14.90 1.50 4.26
C GLU A 216 -14.29 0.23 3.65
N SER A 217 -15.04 -0.87 3.64
CA SER A 217 -14.58 -2.14 3.04
C SER A 217 -14.35 -2.01 1.55
N PHE A 218 -15.19 -1.23 0.84
CA PHE A 218 -15.01 -0.96 -0.58
C PHE A 218 -13.74 -0.15 -0.85
N VAL A 219 -13.50 0.91 -0.08
CA VAL A 219 -12.27 1.71 -0.20
C VAL A 219 -11.04 0.85 0.04
N GLU A 220 -11.05 -0.02 1.03
CA GLU A 220 -9.93 -0.89 1.35
C GLU A 220 -9.68 -1.94 0.26
N GLU A 221 -10.73 -2.61 -0.19
CA GLU A 221 -10.65 -3.68 -1.18
C GLU A 221 -10.21 -3.19 -2.57
N PHE A 222 -10.65 -1.99 -2.95
CA PHE A 222 -10.42 -1.41 -4.27
C PHE A 222 -9.36 -0.29 -4.28
N ALA A 223 -8.64 -0.08 -3.17
CA ALA A 223 -7.64 0.98 -3.04
C ALA A 223 -6.61 0.98 -4.18
N GLY A 224 -6.08 -0.17 -4.54
CA GLY A 224 -5.06 -0.37 -5.59
C GLY A 224 -5.61 -0.80 -6.95
N ILE A 225 -6.88 -0.56 -7.27
CA ILE A 225 -7.52 -1.14 -8.46
C ILE A 225 -6.87 -0.75 -9.80
N LEU A 226 -6.26 0.41 -9.89
CA LEU A 226 -5.54 0.86 -11.09
C LEU A 226 -4.04 0.59 -11.02
N ASN A 227 -3.45 0.68 -9.82
CA ASN A 227 -2.01 0.54 -9.61
C ASN A 227 -1.74 -0.05 -8.21
N ASP A 228 -0.97 -1.14 -8.15
CA ASP A 228 -0.64 -1.82 -6.89
C ASP A 228 0.32 -1.02 -6.01
N ALA A 229 1.05 -0.05 -6.57
CA ALA A 229 2.03 0.75 -5.82
C ALA A 229 1.41 1.93 -5.07
N THR A 230 0.25 2.42 -5.51
CA THR A 230 -0.42 3.62 -4.97
C THR A 230 -1.91 3.36 -4.78
N GLU A 231 -2.51 4.05 -3.82
CA GLU A 231 -3.93 3.93 -3.52
C GLU A 231 -4.72 5.11 -4.11
N LEU A 232 -5.97 4.84 -4.53
CA LEU A 232 -6.91 5.87 -4.93
C LEU A 232 -7.15 6.85 -3.78
N SER A 233 -7.31 8.14 -4.12
CA SER A 233 -7.69 9.16 -3.16
C SER A 233 -9.18 9.05 -2.77
N ASP A 234 -9.56 9.67 -1.66
CA ASP A 234 -10.97 9.69 -1.25
C ASP A 234 -11.85 10.42 -2.28
N ALA A 235 -11.31 11.43 -2.98
CA ALA A 235 -11.98 12.12 -4.07
C ALA A 235 -12.18 11.22 -5.30
N ASP A 236 -11.21 10.37 -5.61
CA ASP A 236 -11.33 9.37 -6.67
C ASP A 236 -12.43 8.36 -6.36
N PHE A 237 -12.52 7.90 -5.10
CA PHE A 237 -13.60 7.00 -4.69
C PHE A 237 -14.97 7.64 -4.81
N ASP A 238 -15.13 8.92 -4.47
CA ASP A 238 -16.40 9.63 -4.64
C ASP A 238 -16.82 9.68 -6.12
N VAL A 239 -15.87 9.92 -7.02
CA VAL A 239 -16.12 9.93 -8.47
C VAL A 239 -16.43 8.53 -8.99
N LEU A 240 -15.70 7.53 -8.54
CA LEU A 240 -15.90 6.13 -8.93
C LEU A 240 -17.27 5.61 -8.48
N LEU A 241 -17.66 5.85 -7.24
CA LEU A 241 -18.97 5.46 -6.72
C LEU A 241 -20.11 6.16 -7.45
N LEU A 242 -19.93 7.46 -7.77
CA LEU A 242 -20.90 8.21 -8.56
C LEU A 242 -21.06 7.61 -9.97
N TYR A 243 -19.96 7.23 -10.61
CA TYR A 243 -19.99 6.58 -11.93
C TYR A 243 -20.67 5.21 -11.87
N LEU A 244 -20.27 4.37 -10.92
CA LEU A 244 -20.80 3.02 -10.77
C LEU A 244 -22.31 3.02 -10.44
N SER A 245 -22.78 3.96 -9.61
CA SER A 245 -24.19 4.03 -9.22
C SER A 245 -25.07 4.72 -10.26
N ARG A 246 -24.61 5.87 -10.80
CA ARG A 246 -25.42 6.74 -11.66
C ARG A 246 -25.26 6.44 -13.14
N ASP A 247 -24.01 6.34 -13.63
CA ASP A 247 -23.73 6.29 -15.05
C ASP A 247 -23.69 4.86 -15.60
N SER A 248 -22.99 3.94 -14.94
CA SER A 248 -22.97 2.53 -15.33
C SER A 248 -24.15 1.73 -14.75
N GLY A 249 -24.69 2.18 -13.64
CA GLY A 249 -25.78 1.48 -12.94
C GLY A 249 -25.39 0.11 -12.38
N ALA A 250 -24.08 -0.18 -12.27
CA ALA A 250 -23.54 -1.46 -11.82
C ALA A 250 -23.71 -1.72 -10.33
N ILE A 251 -23.86 -0.65 -9.54
CA ILE A 251 -24.10 -0.75 -8.09
C ILE A 251 -25.37 -0.01 -7.67
N ALA A 252 -25.90 -0.40 -6.51
CA ALA A 252 -26.76 0.43 -5.68
C ALA A 252 -25.90 1.03 -4.57
N TYR A 253 -26.12 2.31 -4.23
CA TYR A 253 -25.37 3.01 -3.20
C TYR A 253 -26.27 3.97 -2.44
N ASP A 254 -26.33 3.86 -1.11
CA ASP A 254 -27.17 4.68 -0.22
C ASP A 254 -26.36 5.68 0.63
N GLY A 255 -25.06 5.82 0.37
CA GLY A 255 -24.14 6.63 1.15
C GLY A 255 -23.29 5.84 2.17
N LYS A 256 -23.73 4.64 2.56
CA LYS A 256 -23.03 3.76 3.52
C LYS A 256 -22.77 2.37 2.95
N THR A 257 -23.80 1.78 2.30
CA THR A 257 -23.77 0.43 1.75
C THR A 257 -23.66 0.46 0.25
N ILE A 258 -22.85 -0.42 -0.31
CA ILE A 258 -22.62 -0.60 -1.73
C ILE A 258 -22.98 -2.05 -2.06
N LYS A 259 -23.89 -2.23 -3.02
CA LYS A 259 -24.31 -3.54 -3.51
C LYS A 259 -24.08 -3.62 -5.01
N PHE A 260 -23.25 -4.52 -5.47
CA PHE A 260 -23.14 -4.82 -6.89
C PHE A 260 -24.39 -5.54 -7.37
N LYS A 261 -24.92 -5.09 -8.50
CA LYS A 261 -26.14 -5.68 -9.08
C LYS A 261 -25.82 -6.95 -9.79
N SER A 262 -26.47 -8.04 -9.40
CA SER A 262 -26.47 -9.30 -10.12
C SER A 262 -27.57 -9.28 -11.21
N ALA A 263 -27.36 -10.07 -12.27
CA ALA A 263 -28.34 -10.18 -13.35
C ALA A 263 -29.66 -10.74 -12.81
N GLY A 264 -30.73 -9.94 -12.83
CA GLY A 264 -32.09 -10.34 -12.43
C GLY A 264 -32.53 -9.96 -11.00
N GLU A 265 -31.69 -9.24 -10.22
CA GLU A 265 -32.07 -8.75 -8.90
C GLU A 265 -32.55 -7.28 -8.94
N SER A 266 -33.52 -6.96 -8.04
CA SER A 266 -33.89 -5.56 -7.79
C SER A 266 -32.68 -4.80 -7.25
N GLY A 267 -32.32 -3.68 -7.89
CA GLY A 267 -31.15 -2.87 -7.50
C GLY A 267 -31.35 -2.06 -6.24
N GLU A 268 -32.26 -2.42 -5.33
CA GLU A 268 -32.53 -1.71 -4.09
C GLU A 268 -31.71 -2.30 -2.95
N ILE A 269 -31.17 -1.43 -2.10
CA ILE A 269 -30.47 -1.83 -0.88
C ILE A 269 -31.51 -2.11 0.19
N THR A 270 -31.47 -3.33 0.73
CA THR A 270 -32.34 -3.73 1.82
C THR A 270 -31.68 -3.49 3.17
N GLN A 271 -32.48 -3.47 4.26
CA GLN A 271 -31.94 -3.41 5.60
C GLN A 271 -31.02 -4.61 5.92
N GLN A 272 -31.27 -5.75 5.28
CA GLN A 272 -30.41 -6.93 5.37
C GLN A 272 -29.04 -6.67 4.77
N ASP A 273 -28.97 -6.06 3.58
CA ASP A 273 -27.70 -5.69 2.92
C ASP A 273 -26.86 -4.77 3.81
N THR A 274 -27.50 -3.78 4.45
CA THR A 274 -26.83 -2.87 5.38
C THR A 274 -26.29 -3.58 6.61
N THR A 275 -27.03 -4.55 7.16
CA THR A 275 -26.58 -5.36 8.30
C THR A 275 -25.38 -6.23 7.91
N ILE A 276 -25.41 -6.88 6.74
CA ILE A 276 -24.30 -7.70 6.21
C ILE A 276 -23.04 -6.83 6.02
N ALA A 277 -23.20 -5.64 5.40
CA ALA A 277 -22.08 -4.71 5.24
C ALA A 277 -21.46 -4.32 6.58
N SER A 278 -22.30 -4.06 7.59
CA SER A 278 -21.84 -3.70 8.94
C SER A 278 -21.10 -4.84 9.63
N ILE A 279 -21.59 -6.07 9.52
CA ILE A 279 -20.92 -7.26 10.09
C ILE A 279 -19.56 -7.48 9.42
N LYS A 280 -19.48 -7.42 8.08
CA LYS A 280 -18.22 -7.56 7.34
C LYS A 280 -17.20 -6.50 7.77
N THR A 281 -17.62 -5.26 7.94
CA THR A 281 -16.76 -4.17 8.40
C THR A 281 -16.27 -4.42 9.84
N LEU A 282 -17.16 -4.88 10.71
CA LEU A 282 -16.82 -5.16 12.10
C LEU A 282 -15.83 -6.32 12.21
N VAL A 283 -16.03 -7.41 11.47
CA VAL A 283 -15.08 -8.53 11.35
C VAL A 283 -13.72 -8.06 10.87
N SER A 284 -13.67 -7.29 9.78
CA SER A 284 -12.41 -6.73 9.26
C SER A 284 -11.71 -5.83 10.28
N THR A 285 -12.46 -4.97 10.97
CA THR A 285 -11.91 -4.06 12.00
C THR A 285 -11.38 -4.84 13.20
N MET A 286 -12.12 -5.84 13.69
CA MET A 286 -11.67 -6.69 14.81
C MET A 286 -10.43 -7.49 14.43
N SER A 287 -10.38 -8.08 13.23
CA SER A 287 -9.20 -8.81 12.74
C SER A 287 -7.96 -7.92 12.71
N LYS A 288 -8.08 -6.67 12.23
CA LYS A 288 -6.96 -5.71 12.25
C LYS A 288 -6.52 -5.33 13.67
N GLN A 289 -7.48 -5.18 14.60
CA GLN A 289 -7.17 -4.91 16.01
C GLN A 289 -6.45 -6.09 16.67
N VAL A 290 -6.86 -7.32 16.38
CA VAL A 290 -6.18 -8.55 16.82
C VAL A 290 -4.73 -8.55 16.33
N THR A 291 -4.51 -8.38 15.04
CA THR A 291 -3.15 -8.34 14.44
C THR A 291 -2.30 -7.19 15.03
N SER A 292 -2.90 -6.02 15.28
CA SER A 292 -2.19 -4.90 15.91
C SER A 292 -1.80 -5.20 17.37
N LEU A 293 -2.67 -5.86 18.13
CA LEU A 293 -2.38 -6.28 19.51
C LEU A 293 -1.30 -7.36 19.54
N GLU A 294 -1.32 -8.33 18.62
CA GLU A 294 -0.28 -9.34 18.49
C GLU A 294 1.10 -8.70 18.23
N ALA A 295 1.16 -7.74 17.29
CA ALA A 295 2.38 -6.99 17.02
C ALA A 295 2.87 -6.22 18.25
N LYS A 296 1.96 -5.57 19.00
CA LYS A 296 2.28 -4.84 20.23
C LYS A 296 2.79 -5.77 21.33
N ILE A 297 2.19 -6.96 21.48
CA ILE A 297 2.66 -7.98 22.44
C ILE A 297 4.08 -8.43 22.11
N ALA A 298 4.36 -8.67 20.82
CA ALA A 298 5.71 -9.02 20.35
C ALA A 298 6.73 -7.91 20.64
N GLU A 299 6.37 -6.64 20.42
CA GLU A 299 7.21 -5.47 20.73
C GLU A 299 7.47 -5.34 22.24
N LEU A 300 6.43 -5.47 23.07
CA LEU A 300 6.55 -5.41 24.52
C LEU A 300 7.42 -6.54 25.06
N ASN A 301 7.30 -7.75 24.49
CA ASN A 301 8.15 -8.89 24.84
C ASN A 301 9.63 -8.62 24.47
N ALA A 302 9.91 -8.06 23.31
CA ALA A 302 11.26 -7.65 22.90
C ALA A 302 11.81 -6.56 23.83
N SER A 303 10.98 -5.58 24.18
CA SER A 303 11.34 -4.51 25.13
C SER A 303 11.66 -5.06 26.53
N ALA A 304 10.86 -6.01 27.04
CA ALA A 304 11.13 -6.65 28.31
C ALA A 304 12.48 -7.39 28.31
N LYS A 305 12.77 -8.18 27.25
CA LYS A 305 14.06 -8.85 27.09
C LYS A 305 15.24 -7.87 27.03
N THR A 306 15.09 -6.78 26.28
CA THR A 306 16.13 -5.74 26.19
C THR A 306 16.38 -5.04 27.55
N ALA A 307 15.29 -4.79 28.31
CA ALA A 307 15.40 -4.20 29.66
C ALA A 307 16.11 -5.16 30.63
N LEU A 308 15.86 -6.46 30.56
CA LEU A 308 16.55 -7.50 31.35
C LEU A 308 18.03 -7.56 30.98
N ALA A 309 18.37 -7.57 29.70
CA ALA A 309 19.76 -7.54 29.22
C ALA A 309 20.53 -6.32 29.75
N ASN A 310 19.84 -5.18 29.88
CA ASN A 310 20.39 -3.92 30.44
C ASN A 310 20.31 -3.89 32.00
N LYS A 311 19.90 -4.97 32.65
CA LYS A 311 19.73 -5.09 34.12
C LYS A 311 18.73 -4.05 34.69
N ASN A 312 17.80 -3.56 33.90
CA ASN A 312 16.76 -2.63 34.32
C ASN A 312 15.45 -3.38 34.62
N ARG A 313 15.39 -3.94 35.86
CA ARG A 313 14.24 -4.74 36.31
C ARG A 313 12.93 -3.94 36.34
N ILE A 314 12.96 -2.65 36.66
CA ILE A 314 11.75 -1.81 36.72
C ILE A 314 11.13 -1.66 35.33
N SER A 315 11.96 -1.38 34.33
CA SER A 315 11.49 -1.28 32.94
C SER A 315 10.98 -2.61 32.41
N ALA A 316 11.63 -3.73 32.77
CA ALA A 316 11.18 -5.07 32.39
C ALA A 316 9.80 -5.39 33.00
N LEU A 317 9.60 -5.13 34.30
CA LEU A 317 8.31 -5.29 34.98
C LEU A 317 7.20 -4.47 34.33
N SER A 318 7.49 -3.19 34.01
CA SER A 318 6.52 -2.34 33.31
C SER A 318 6.14 -2.88 31.93
N ALA A 319 7.12 -3.39 31.18
CA ALA A 319 6.86 -4.01 29.87
C ALA A 319 6.03 -5.29 29.98
N VAL A 320 6.31 -6.16 30.99
CA VAL A 320 5.54 -7.38 31.23
C VAL A 320 4.10 -7.07 31.67
N ARG A 321 3.89 -6.07 32.56
CA ARG A 321 2.54 -5.60 32.91
C ARG A 321 1.77 -5.12 31.68
N SER A 322 2.39 -4.31 30.83
CA SER A 322 1.76 -3.82 29.60
C SER A 322 1.48 -4.97 28.62
N LYS A 323 2.36 -5.98 28.56
CA LYS A 323 2.16 -7.19 27.77
C LYS A 323 0.94 -7.98 28.26
N LYS A 324 0.82 -8.25 29.55
CA LYS A 324 -0.33 -8.96 30.14
C LYS A 324 -1.65 -8.24 29.89
N LEU A 325 -1.68 -6.91 30.00
CA LEU A 325 -2.86 -6.12 29.66
C LEU A 325 -3.22 -6.25 28.18
N ALA A 326 -2.21 -6.20 27.29
CA ALA A 326 -2.43 -6.39 25.86
C ALA A 326 -2.91 -7.81 25.51
N GLU A 327 -2.40 -8.85 26.19
CA GLU A 327 -2.86 -10.25 26.04
C GLU A 327 -4.31 -10.42 26.48
N HIS A 328 -4.71 -9.83 27.61
CA HIS A 328 -6.10 -9.84 28.03
C HIS A 328 -7.03 -9.15 27.02
N ASN A 329 -6.64 -7.98 26.53
CA ASN A 329 -7.39 -7.28 25.48
C ASN A 329 -7.45 -8.10 24.18
N LEU A 330 -6.35 -8.76 23.81
CA LEU A 330 -6.31 -9.68 22.66
C LEU A 330 -7.32 -10.80 22.81
N GLN A 331 -7.36 -11.45 23.96
CA GLN A 331 -8.31 -12.55 24.22
C GLN A 331 -9.77 -12.08 24.10
N GLN A 332 -10.11 -10.92 24.65
CA GLN A 332 -11.45 -10.34 24.52
C GLN A 332 -11.81 -10.06 23.05
N ARG A 333 -10.88 -9.42 22.29
CA ARG A 333 -11.10 -9.12 20.87
C ARG A 333 -11.22 -10.38 20.03
N PHE A 334 -10.39 -11.37 20.32
CA PHE A 334 -10.43 -12.67 19.63
C PHE A 334 -11.75 -13.40 19.87
N ASN A 335 -12.24 -13.44 21.11
CA ASN A 335 -13.53 -14.04 21.43
C ASN A 335 -14.69 -13.33 20.70
N THR A 336 -14.63 -11.99 20.62
CA THR A 336 -15.63 -11.20 19.89
C THR A 336 -15.55 -11.48 18.38
N LEU A 337 -14.34 -11.58 17.83
CA LEU A 337 -14.12 -11.92 16.42
C LEU A 337 -14.71 -13.28 16.07
N MET A 338 -14.44 -14.31 16.88
CA MET A 338 -14.98 -15.65 16.68
C MET A 338 -16.51 -15.68 16.69
N GLN A 339 -17.15 -14.93 17.60
CA GLN A 339 -18.61 -14.80 17.63
C GLN A 339 -19.17 -14.12 16.38
N LEU A 340 -18.49 -13.08 15.89
CA LEU A 340 -18.91 -12.38 14.66
C LEU A 340 -18.74 -13.25 13.43
N GLU A 341 -17.66 -14.01 13.34
CA GLU A 341 -17.41 -14.97 12.24
C GLU A 341 -18.44 -16.11 12.26
N GLU A 342 -18.82 -16.62 13.45
CA GLU A 342 -19.87 -17.60 13.56
C GLU A 342 -21.22 -17.06 13.07
N VAL A 343 -21.59 -15.83 13.47
CA VAL A 343 -22.79 -15.16 12.98
C VAL A 343 -22.75 -14.97 11.48
N TYR A 344 -21.62 -14.52 10.94
CA TYR A 344 -21.42 -14.32 9.49
C TYR A 344 -21.57 -15.65 8.72
N SER A 345 -20.96 -16.72 9.22
CA SER A 345 -21.08 -18.06 8.63
C SER A 345 -22.52 -18.58 8.63
N LYS A 346 -23.27 -18.35 9.72
CA LYS A 346 -24.70 -18.69 9.77
C LYS A 346 -25.53 -17.91 8.75
N ILE A 347 -25.23 -16.64 8.57
CA ILE A 347 -25.88 -15.81 7.54
C ILE A 347 -25.54 -16.33 6.14
N GLU A 348 -24.30 -16.70 5.89
CA GLU A 348 -23.85 -17.27 4.62
C GLU A 348 -24.56 -18.57 4.29
N GLN A 349 -24.66 -19.49 5.27
CA GLN A 349 -25.41 -20.73 5.13
C GLN A 349 -26.90 -20.52 4.87
N ALA A 350 -27.50 -19.51 5.52
CA ALA A 350 -28.91 -19.17 5.37
C ALA A 350 -29.21 -18.39 4.06
N ALA A 351 -28.18 -17.78 3.44
CA ALA A 351 -28.37 -17.01 2.18
C ALA A 351 -28.87 -17.88 1.02
N GLY A 352 -28.74 -19.19 1.09
CA GLY A 352 -29.33 -20.16 0.15
C GLY A 352 -30.75 -20.60 0.48
N GLN A 353 -31.32 -20.22 1.63
CA GLN A 353 -32.62 -20.70 2.11
C GLN A 353 -33.49 -19.53 2.59
N VAL A 354 -34.82 -19.72 2.51
CA VAL A 354 -35.86 -18.69 2.82
C VAL A 354 -35.85 -18.23 4.30
N GLU A 355 -35.06 -18.87 5.16
CA GLU A 355 -34.99 -18.61 6.60
C GLU A 355 -34.09 -17.44 7.03
N ILE A 356 -33.51 -16.67 6.07
CA ILE A 356 -32.65 -15.49 6.32
C ILE A 356 -33.25 -14.52 7.34
N VAL A 357 -34.56 -14.33 7.34
CA VAL A 357 -35.24 -13.37 8.23
C VAL A 357 -35.09 -13.75 9.70
N GLN A 358 -35.19 -15.04 10.05
CA GLN A 358 -35.09 -15.49 11.44
C GLN A 358 -33.63 -15.42 11.94
N VAL A 359 -32.66 -15.80 11.11
CA VAL A 359 -31.24 -15.71 11.46
C VAL A 359 -30.80 -14.25 11.61
N MET A 360 -31.31 -13.34 10.79
CA MET A 360 -31.00 -11.90 10.92
C MET A 360 -31.63 -11.28 12.17
N GLN A 361 -32.82 -11.69 12.57
CA GLN A 361 -33.41 -11.24 13.84
C GLN A 361 -32.57 -11.69 15.03
N ALA A 362 -32.09 -12.94 15.02
CA ALA A 362 -31.16 -13.45 16.03
C ALA A 362 -29.82 -12.70 16.01
N SER A 363 -29.25 -12.44 14.80
CA SER A 363 -28.00 -11.68 14.62
C SER A 363 -28.13 -10.25 15.11
N THR A 364 -29.26 -9.60 14.88
CA THR A 364 -29.53 -8.24 15.39
C THR A 364 -29.54 -8.22 16.92
N GLY A 365 -30.06 -9.28 17.56
CA GLY A 365 -30.01 -9.47 19.01
C GLY A 365 -28.60 -9.61 19.56
N VAL A 366 -27.77 -10.41 18.88
CA VAL A 366 -26.34 -10.60 19.24
C VAL A 366 -25.54 -9.33 19.02
N LEU A 367 -25.72 -8.65 17.88
CA LEU A 367 -25.05 -7.37 17.59
C LEU A 367 -25.46 -6.27 18.57
N ARG A 368 -26.74 -6.22 18.97
CA ARG A 368 -27.19 -5.26 19.99
C ARG A 368 -26.60 -5.60 21.37
N GLY A 369 -26.44 -6.88 21.69
CA GLY A 369 -25.76 -7.33 22.89
C GLY A 369 -24.26 -7.00 22.89
N LEU A 370 -23.59 -7.24 21.77
CA LEU A 370 -22.17 -6.89 21.57
C LEU A 370 -21.96 -5.36 21.54
N HIS A 371 -22.87 -4.63 20.91
CA HIS A 371 -22.82 -3.17 20.87
C HIS A 371 -22.98 -2.55 22.26
N THR A 372 -23.77 -3.16 23.14
CA THR A 372 -23.90 -2.75 24.54
C THR A 372 -22.71 -3.16 25.41
N GLN A 373 -22.04 -4.28 25.08
CA GLN A 373 -20.82 -4.73 25.79
C GLN A 373 -19.55 -3.99 25.36
N ILE A 374 -19.45 -3.62 24.09
CA ILE A 374 -18.26 -2.95 23.53
C ILE A 374 -18.38 -1.42 23.66
N GLY A 375 -19.58 -0.90 24.07
CA GLY A 375 -19.90 0.53 24.01
C GLY A 375 -19.93 0.97 22.54
N GLY A 376 -21.07 1.41 22.03
CA GLY A 376 -21.31 1.67 20.61
C GLY A 376 -20.16 2.35 19.84
N ALA A 377 -20.20 2.25 18.51
CA ALA A 377 -19.14 2.80 17.65
C ALA A 377 -18.86 4.29 17.96
N GLU A 378 -19.85 5.08 18.37
CA GLU A 378 -19.68 6.44 18.89
C GLU A 378 -18.76 6.47 20.13
N ARG A 379 -18.86 5.48 21.01
CA ARG A 379 -18.02 5.43 22.23
C ARG A 379 -16.61 4.94 21.94
N VAL A 380 -16.40 4.17 20.87
CA VAL A 380 -15.06 3.79 20.42
C VAL A 380 -14.38 4.97 19.73
N GLU A 381 -15.13 5.80 19.00
CA GLU A 381 -14.64 7.02 18.40
C GLU A 381 -14.38 8.09 19.47
N ASP A 382 -15.28 8.25 20.44
CA ASP A 382 -15.10 9.12 21.61
C ASP A 382 -13.91 8.65 22.48
N ILE A 383 -13.74 7.35 22.72
CA ILE A 383 -12.59 6.80 23.48
C ILE A 383 -11.28 6.93 22.69
N VAL A 384 -11.30 6.81 21.37
CA VAL A 384 -10.11 7.03 20.53
C VAL A 384 -9.76 8.52 20.46
N GLU A 385 -10.75 9.41 20.43
CA GLU A 385 -10.54 10.86 20.49
C GLU A 385 -10.10 11.31 21.87
N GLU A 386 -10.72 10.79 22.94
CA GLU A 386 -10.35 10.99 24.35
C GLU A 386 -8.97 10.41 24.65
N LEU A 387 -8.62 9.24 24.11
CA LEU A 387 -7.27 8.65 24.20
C LEU A 387 -6.23 9.49 23.42
N ARG A 388 -6.64 10.13 22.35
CA ARG A 388 -5.79 11.01 21.55
C ARG A 388 -5.55 12.36 22.23
N GLU A 389 -6.55 12.89 22.94
CA GLU A 389 -6.42 14.07 23.78
C GLU A 389 -5.63 13.75 25.06
N GLU A 390 -5.79 12.57 25.65
CA GLU A 390 -5.06 12.16 26.85
C GLU A 390 -3.63 11.69 26.58
N MET A 391 -3.31 11.17 25.40
CA MET A 391 -1.92 10.94 24.98
C MET A 391 -1.10 12.25 24.86
N THR A 392 -1.73 13.39 24.82
CA THR A 392 -1.05 14.69 24.94
C THR A 392 -0.79 15.12 26.40
N LYS A 393 -1.35 14.41 27.38
CA LYS A 393 -1.16 14.64 28.83
C LYS A 393 -0.39 13.51 29.51
N VAL A 394 0.66 13.01 28.89
CA VAL A 394 1.37 11.77 29.23
C VAL A 394 2.08 11.77 30.61
N ASP A 395 2.16 12.89 31.31
CA ASP A 395 2.85 12.94 32.61
C ASP A 395 1.97 12.62 33.84
N GLU A 396 0.64 12.49 33.71
CA GLU A 396 -0.27 12.20 34.82
C GLU A 396 -0.90 10.78 34.81
N VAL A 397 -0.72 10.00 33.74
CA VAL A 397 -1.42 8.72 33.47
C VAL A 397 -0.88 7.55 34.32
N GLY A 398 0.25 7.71 35.00
CA GLY A 398 0.81 6.66 35.86
C GLY A 398 -0.07 6.25 37.06
N SER A 399 -0.99 7.12 37.51
CA SER A 399 -1.84 6.85 38.66
C SER A 399 -3.25 6.37 38.32
N ILE A 400 -3.80 6.71 37.15
CA ILE A 400 -5.18 6.38 36.75
C ILE A 400 -5.28 4.99 36.12
N MET A 401 -4.21 4.49 35.50
CA MET A 401 -4.17 3.12 34.96
C MET A 401 -4.24 2.02 36.05
N ASN A 402 -4.03 2.39 37.31
CA ASN A 402 -4.05 1.44 38.41
C ASN A 402 -5.48 1.18 38.99
N GLU A 403 -6.48 2.01 38.64
CA GLU A 403 -7.79 1.95 39.30
C GLU A 403 -8.92 1.33 38.49
N ALA A 404 -8.77 1.13 37.17
CA ALA A 404 -9.86 0.64 36.30
C ALA A 404 -9.48 -0.51 35.35
N GLY A 405 -8.30 -1.09 35.49
CA GLY A 405 -7.86 -2.27 34.73
C GLY A 405 -8.33 -3.59 35.31
N PRO A 406 -8.38 -4.66 34.51
CA PRO A 406 -8.55 -6.00 35.07
C PRO A 406 -7.47 -6.25 36.14
N VAL A 407 -7.85 -6.85 37.25
CA VAL A 407 -6.89 -7.22 38.28
C VAL A 407 -5.90 -8.22 37.69
N ILE A 408 -4.73 -7.74 37.31
CA ILE A 408 -3.64 -8.57 36.80
C ILE A 408 -2.93 -9.08 38.04
N ASP A 409 -2.81 -10.40 38.14
CA ASP A 409 -2.12 -11.04 39.27
C ASP A 409 -0.63 -10.66 39.21
N GLU A 410 -0.15 -9.96 40.24
CA GLU A 410 1.27 -9.58 40.34
C GLU A 410 2.17 -10.82 40.41
N GLY A 411 1.65 -11.94 40.95
CA GLY A 411 2.36 -13.22 40.99
C GLY A 411 2.64 -13.76 39.59
N GLU A 412 1.68 -13.68 38.67
CA GLU A 412 1.89 -14.09 37.26
C GLU A 412 2.93 -13.24 36.53
N ILE A 413 3.02 -11.95 36.87
CA ILE A 413 4.02 -11.04 36.28
C ILE A 413 5.42 -11.39 36.75
N ASP A 414 5.57 -11.66 38.07
CA ASP A 414 6.85 -12.04 38.64
C ASP A 414 7.31 -13.42 38.17
N ASP A 415 6.39 -14.38 38.02
CA ASP A 415 6.66 -15.69 37.43
C ASP A 415 7.10 -15.62 35.97
N GLU A 416 6.43 -14.79 35.16
CA GLU A 416 6.81 -14.57 33.75
C GLU A 416 8.16 -13.88 33.63
N LEU A 417 8.45 -12.91 34.48
CA LEU A 417 9.75 -12.24 34.53
C LEU A 417 10.87 -13.24 34.92
N ALA A 418 10.63 -14.07 35.91
CA ALA A 418 11.57 -15.13 36.37
C ALA A 418 11.81 -16.16 35.24
N ALA A 419 10.76 -16.54 34.50
CA ALA A 419 10.87 -17.43 33.35
C ALA A 419 11.69 -16.82 32.22
N MET A 420 11.51 -15.51 31.94
CA MET A 420 12.31 -14.80 30.95
C MET A 420 13.77 -14.64 31.38
N GLU A 421 14.05 -14.34 32.66
CA GLU A 421 15.41 -14.29 33.23
C GLU A 421 16.12 -15.64 33.10
N LYS A 422 15.40 -16.74 33.36
CA LYS A 422 15.92 -18.10 33.22
C LYS A 422 16.23 -18.42 31.74
N SER A 423 15.30 -18.10 30.83
CA SER A 423 15.49 -18.32 29.39
C SER A 423 16.65 -17.51 28.82
N ASP A 424 16.84 -16.26 29.26
CA ASP A 424 17.97 -15.42 28.83
C ASP A 424 19.31 -15.97 29.33
N ARG A 425 19.34 -16.49 30.57
CA ARG A 425 20.51 -17.17 31.14
C ARG A 425 20.86 -18.43 30.35
N GLU A 426 19.89 -19.29 30.09
CA GLU A 426 20.07 -20.50 29.28
C GLU A 426 20.53 -20.22 27.87
N ALA A 427 20.02 -19.15 27.24
CA ALA A 427 20.43 -18.71 25.91
C ALA A 427 21.88 -18.24 25.89
N ARG A 428 22.31 -17.47 26.89
CA ARG A 428 23.70 -17.02 27.04
C ARG A 428 24.66 -18.19 27.31
N GLU A 429 24.27 -19.12 28.20
CA GLU A 429 25.06 -20.33 28.46
C GLU A 429 25.24 -21.17 27.19
N LYS A 430 24.21 -21.31 26.35
CA LYS A 430 24.29 -21.98 25.05
C LYS A 430 25.19 -21.26 24.06
N GLU A 431 25.11 -19.94 24.02
CA GLU A 431 25.94 -19.12 23.12
C GLU A 431 27.42 -19.17 23.57
N GLU A 432 27.70 -19.07 24.86
CA GLU A 432 29.04 -19.22 25.42
C GLU A 432 29.61 -20.64 25.18
N ALA A 433 28.75 -21.68 25.33
CA ALA A 433 29.15 -23.06 25.01
C ALA A 433 29.49 -23.23 23.52
N ALA A 434 28.66 -22.68 22.62
CA ALA A 434 28.89 -22.74 21.18
C ALA A 434 30.15 -21.97 20.76
N VAL A 435 30.40 -20.79 21.35
CA VAL A 435 31.64 -20.02 21.13
C VAL A 435 32.87 -20.80 21.62
N THR A 436 32.74 -21.46 22.81
CA THR A 436 33.79 -22.27 23.39
C THR A 436 34.11 -23.51 22.52
N GLU A 437 33.07 -24.18 22.02
CA GLU A 437 33.19 -25.31 21.10
C GLU A 437 33.83 -24.90 19.78
N SER A 438 33.46 -23.77 19.20
CA SER A 438 34.06 -23.22 18.00
C SER A 438 35.55 -22.91 18.20
N ARG A 439 35.93 -22.29 19.34
CA ARG A 439 37.31 -22.05 19.70
C ARG A 439 38.14 -23.34 19.90
N LEU A 440 37.54 -24.36 20.52
CA LEU A 440 38.17 -25.67 20.68
C LEU A 440 38.39 -26.34 19.33
N ALA A 441 37.45 -26.26 18.41
CA ALA A 441 37.58 -26.78 17.05
C ALA A 441 38.66 -26.03 16.26
N GLU A 442 38.77 -24.71 16.39
CA GLU A 442 39.85 -23.93 15.80
C GLU A 442 41.23 -24.31 16.35
N LEU A 443 41.35 -24.48 17.68
CA LEU A 443 42.56 -24.93 18.33
C LEU A 443 42.93 -26.36 17.93
N GLY A 444 41.95 -27.25 17.77
CA GLY A 444 42.15 -28.61 17.28
C GLY A 444 42.69 -28.65 15.85
N SER A 445 42.12 -27.82 14.98
CA SER A 445 42.59 -27.70 13.59
C SER A 445 43.99 -27.06 13.49
N ALA A 446 44.26 -26.04 14.30
CA ALA A 446 45.60 -25.42 14.37
C ALA A 446 46.64 -26.39 14.90
N LYS A 447 46.30 -27.26 15.84
CA LYS A 447 47.21 -28.32 16.35
C LYS A 447 47.45 -29.38 15.30
N GLN A 448 46.43 -29.81 14.55
CA GLN A 448 46.62 -30.75 13.44
C GLN A 448 47.51 -30.18 12.34
N THR A 449 47.35 -28.92 11.96
CA THR A 449 48.21 -28.26 10.96
C THR A 449 49.66 -28.09 11.48
N SER A 450 49.83 -27.82 12.78
CA SER A 450 51.16 -27.77 13.41
C SER A 450 51.83 -29.14 13.47
N ASP A 451 51.08 -30.20 13.78
CA ASP A 451 51.57 -31.59 13.81
C ASP A 451 51.91 -32.10 12.39
N GLU A 452 51.10 -31.74 11.37
CA GLU A 452 51.42 -32.02 9.96
C GLU A 452 52.66 -31.25 9.48
N ALA A 453 52.79 -29.98 9.84
CA ALA A 453 53.99 -29.21 9.52
C ALA A 453 55.22 -29.78 10.19
N SER A 454 55.11 -30.24 11.46
CA SER A 454 56.18 -30.88 12.18
C SER A 454 56.57 -32.24 11.60
N ARG A 455 55.58 -33.02 11.11
CA ARG A 455 55.83 -34.29 10.39
C ARG A 455 56.52 -34.07 9.05
N LYS A 456 56.06 -33.06 8.28
CA LYS A 456 56.71 -32.68 7.00
C LYS A 456 58.12 -32.15 7.21
N ALA A 457 58.38 -31.39 8.27
CA ALA A 457 59.74 -30.93 8.61
C ALA A 457 60.64 -32.05 9.06
N ARG A 458 60.17 -33.08 9.76
CA ARG A 458 60.91 -34.27 10.11
C ARG A 458 61.21 -35.13 8.88
N ALA A 459 60.21 -35.37 8.02
CA ALA A 459 60.42 -36.12 6.77
C ALA A 459 61.41 -35.43 5.82
N ALA A 460 61.38 -34.07 5.77
CA ALA A 460 62.40 -33.32 4.99
C ALA A 460 63.82 -33.44 5.56
N LYS A 461 63.98 -33.47 6.91
CA LYS A 461 65.28 -33.70 7.55
C LYS A 461 65.81 -35.13 7.32
N ASP A 462 64.90 -36.13 7.34
CA ASP A 462 65.30 -37.53 7.08
C ASP A 462 65.73 -37.70 5.63
N VAL A 463 65.06 -37.05 4.64
CA VAL A 463 65.45 -37.04 3.23
C VAL A 463 66.78 -36.28 3.03
N GLU A 464 67.03 -35.19 3.75
CA GLU A 464 68.27 -34.41 3.69
C GLU A 464 69.46 -35.20 4.31
N SER A 465 69.19 -35.98 5.37
CA SER A 465 70.20 -36.92 5.98
C SER A 465 70.52 -38.05 5.03
N GLU A 466 69.52 -38.70 4.40
CA GLU A 466 69.80 -39.77 3.40
C GLU A 466 70.55 -39.26 2.16
N LEU A 467 70.25 -38.01 1.74
CA LEU A 467 71.00 -37.36 0.63
C LEU A 467 72.46 -37.06 1.04
N ALA A 468 72.68 -36.60 2.26
CA ALA A 468 73.99 -36.33 2.81
C ALA A 468 74.86 -37.65 2.92
N ASP A 469 74.23 -38.70 3.44
CA ASP A 469 74.89 -40.03 3.53
C ASP A 469 75.16 -40.60 2.15
N ASN A 470 74.33 -40.47 1.17
CA ASN A 470 74.53 -40.88 -0.22
C ASN A 470 75.65 -40.08 -0.93
N ILE A 471 75.82 -38.79 -0.59
CA ILE A 471 76.90 -37.95 -1.09
C ILE A 471 78.22 -38.34 -0.45
N ILE A 472 78.24 -38.66 0.84
CA ILE A 472 79.44 -39.13 1.55
C ILE A 472 79.90 -40.49 1.02
N ASP A 473 79.00 -41.43 0.77
CA ASP A 473 79.29 -42.72 0.15
C ASP A 473 79.80 -42.57 -1.29
N ARG A 474 79.32 -41.67 -2.08
CA ARG A 474 79.76 -41.36 -3.44
C ARG A 474 81.14 -40.71 -3.42
N LEU A 475 81.45 -39.86 -2.47
CA LEU A 475 82.76 -39.22 -2.30
C LEU A 475 83.80 -40.21 -1.80
N SER A 476 83.45 -41.16 -0.91
CA SER A 476 84.39 -42.21 -0.43
C SER A 476 84.75 -43.22 -1.54
N ASN A 477 83.83 -43.47 -2.47
CA ASN A 477 84.11 -44.37 -3.63
C ASN A 477 84.88 -43.68 -4.80
N MET A 478 85.11 -42.37 -4.75
CA MET A 478 85.86 -41.60 -5.73
C MET A 478 87.35 -41.37 -5.34
N SER A 479 87.76 -41.88 -4.19
CA SER A 479 89.14 -41.75 -3.74
C SER A 479 89.94 -42.96 -4.18
N VAL A 480 90.97 -42.67 -5.01
CA VAL A 480 92.24 -43.48 -5.29
C VAL A 480 92.13 -44.51 -6.41
N GLU A 481 92.42 -44.10 -7.62
CA GLU A 481 93.32 -44.87 -8.52
C GLU A 481 94.61 -44.06 -8.75
N ASP A 482 95.58 -44.34 -7.90
CA ASP A 482 97.00 -44.02 -8.17
C ASP A 482 97.49 -44.90 -9.28
N ARG A 483 97.94 -44.34 -10.40
CA ARG A 483 98.74 -45.00 -11.40
C ARG A 483 100.19 -44.49 -11.31
N PRO A 484 101.18 -45.39 -11.13
CA PRO A 484 102.60 -44.97 -11.13
C PRO A 484 103.04 -44.65 -12.55
N MET A 485 103.72 -43.54 -12.72
CA MET A 485 104.55 -43.19 -13.89
C MET A 485 105.79 -44.08 -13.94
N GLN A 486 106.00 -44.84 -15.02
CA GLN A 486 107.33 -45.34 -15.41
C GLN A 486 107.97 -44.35 -16.37
N ALA A 487 109.18 -43.99 -16.01
CA ALA A 487 110.12 -43.26 -16.83
C ALA A 487 110.67 -44.16 -17.96
N ASN A 488 110.78 -43.58 -19.17
CA ASN A 488 111.91 -43.50 -20.01
C ASN A 488 111.79 -42.36 -21.00
#